data_e3f04d4385341ebf20cadaffdf82fd9a
#
_entry.id   e3f04d4385341ebf20cadaffdf82fd9a
#
_cell.length_a   1.000
_cell.length_b   1.000
_cell.length_c   1.000
_cell.angle_alpha   90.00
_cell.angle_beta   90.00
_cell.angle_gamma   90.00
#
_symmetry.space_group_name_H-M   'P 1'
#
loop_
_entity.id
_entity.type
_entity.pdbx_description
1 polymer ?
#
loop_
_entity_poly.entity_id
_entity_poly.type
_entity_poly.pdbx_seq_one_letter_code
_entity_poly.pdbx_strand_id
1 'polypeptide(L)'
;SGFKKHGYTIVNKKDGHPVRAGEKSIRFEVRFGDCGKDKAPGTWNDCEGLRQRHELSGDRFKGKAWYAYSIYLPEDFVNIFPVKQAMAQFHQKGSWPTLMFQLTDEGYYADRQWQNQTDEFRKLLEVKDMIGKWNDILININSTSKDKGFYKVWVNNELKYEFSGPTTKGNESYFKFGIYHTWINRWDENKRGPFPTQVVYYDEVRVGKSREAVTKYLGN
;
A
#
# COMPACT_ATOMS: atom_id res chain seq x y z
N SER A 1 14.68 -11.96 -3.26
CA SER A 1 13.59 -11.03 -3.53
C SER A 1 13.19 -11.12 -4.99
N GLY A 2 11.92 -11.07 -5.31
CA GLY A 2 11.42 -11.17 -6.67
C GLY A 2 11.36 -9.84 -7.43
N PHE A 3 12.06 -8.80 -6.96
CA PHE A 3 12.07 -7.51 -7.67
C PHE A 3 12.70 -7.63 -9.05
N LYS A 4 11.97 -7.16 -10.05
CA LYS A 4 12.53 -6.89 -11.38
C LYS A 4 13.28 -5.56 -11.35
N LYS A 5 14.21 -5.37 -12.29
CA LYS A 5 14.98 -4.11 -12.38
C LYS A 5 14.11 -2.86 -12.48
N HIS A 6 12.95 -2.97 -13.13
CA HIS A 6 11.95 -1.89 -13.24
C HIS A 6 11.02 -1.76 -12.03
N GLY A 7 11.02 -2.76 -11.12
CA GLY A 7 10.00 -2.90 -10.07
C GLY A 7 9.90 -1.72 -9.12
N TYR A 8 11.01 -1.06 -8.80
CA TYR A 8 10.99 0.27 -8.20
C TYR A 8 12.24 1.06 -8.60
N THR A 9 12.08 2.36 -8.74
CA THR A 9 13.16 3.29 -9.08
C THR A 9 12.96 4.62 -8.35
N ILE A 10 14.07 5.25 -7.97
CA ILE A 10 14.04 6.65 -7.53
C ILE A 10 14.09 7.50 -8.79
N VAL A 11 13.10 8.38 -8.95
CA VAL A 11 12.94 9.25 -10.11
C VAL A 11 13.07 10.72 -9.71
N ASN A 12 13.39 11.60 -10.67
CA ASN A 12 13.61 13.00 -10.40
C ASN A 12 12.54 13.88 -11.07
N LYS A 13 12.22 14.98 -10.43
CA LYS A 13 11.32 16.01 -10.93
C LYS A 13 11.79 16.61 -12.26
N LYS A 14 13.11 16.84 -12.38
CA LYS A 14 13.73 17.40 -13.61
C LYS A 14 13.54 16.52 -14.86
N ASP A 15 13.27 15.21 -14.66
CA ASP A 15 13.04 14.25 -15.75
C ASP A 15 11.53 14.11 -16.08
N GLY A 16 10.68 15.01 -15.56
CA GLY A 16 9.24 15.05 -15.83
C GLY A 16 8.41 14.13 -14.93
N HIS A 17 9.00 13.50 -13.92
CA HIS A 17 8.26 12.63 -13.01
C HIS A 17 7.51 13.43 -11.93
N PRO A 18 6.32 12.96 -11.49
CA PRO A 18 5.61 13.57 -10.38
C PRO A 18 6.40 13.43 -9.07
N VAL A 19 6.53 14.54 -8.36
CA VAL A 19 7.21 14.64 -7.06
C VAL A 19 6.34 15.48 -6.13
N ARG A 20 6.05 14.99 -4.92
CA ARG A 20 5.21 15.67 -3.92
C ARG A 20 5.99 16.76 -3.18
N ALA A 21 7.22 16.45 -2.78
CA ALA A 21 8.10 17.39 -2.08
C ALA A 21 9.57 17.15 -2.46
N GLY A 22 10.35 18.22 -2.48
CA GLY A 22 11.77 18.15 -2.90
C GLY A 22 11.94 17.85 -4.38
N GLU A 23 12.91 16.97 -4.72
CA GLU A 23 13.35 16.74 -6.10
C GLU A 23 13.15 15.29 -6.57
N LYS A 24 12.70 14.37 -5.71
CA LYS A 24 12.67 12.95 -6.01
C LYS A 24 11.41 12.30 -5.46
N SER A 25 10.95 11.26 -6.16
CA SER A 25 9.90 10.34 -5.67
C SER A 25 10.29 8.90 -5.94
N ILE A 26 9.51 7.96 -5.41
CA ILE A 26 9.67 6.52 -5.63
C ILE A 26 8.62 6.11 -6.65
N ARG A 27 9.05 5.56 -7.78
CA ARG A 27 8.19 4.99 -8.80
C ARG A 27 8.20 3.47 -8.69
N PHE A 28 7.03 2.86 -8.46
CA PHE A 28 6.81 1.43 -8.57
C PHE A 28 6.18 1.09 -9.92
N GLU A 29 6.56 -0.08 -10.44
CA GLU A 29 6.01 -0.60 -11.69
C GLU A 29 5.80 -2.11 -11.58
N VAL A 30 4.60 -2.58 -11.95
CA VAL A 30 4.27 -4.00 -12.10
C VAL A 30 3.77 -4.24 -13.52
N ARG A 31 4.41 -5.13 -14.24
CA ARG A 31 4.00 -5.60 -15.57
C ARG A 31 3.29 -6.93 -15.46
N PHE A 32 2.44 -7.23 -16.41
CA PHE A 32 1.83 -8.55 -16.49
C PHE A 32 2.91 -9.64 -16.49
N GLY A 33 2.75 -10.65 -15.62
CA GLY A 33 3.74 -11.72 -15.43
C GLY A 33 4.84 -11.42 -14.40
N ASP A 34 4.88 -10.23 -13.81
CA ASP A 34 5.84 -9.90 -12.75
C ASP A 34 5.49 -10.62 -11.45
N CYS A 35 6.08 -11.77 -11.25
CA CYS A 35 5.97 -12.48 -9.98
C CYS A 35 7.35 -12.81 -9.43
N GLY A 36 7.43 -12.99 -8.13
CA GLY A 36 8.65 -13.32 -7.43
C GLY A 36 8.47 -14.51 -6.52
N LYS A 37 9.60 -15.07 -6.10
CA LYS A 37 9.64 -16.13 -5.09
C LYS A 37 10.86 -15.97 -4.21
N ASP A 38 10.80 -16.49 -3.03
CA ASP A 38 11.99 -16.65 -2.18
C ASP A 38 12.91 -17.74 -2.76
N LYS A 39 14.19 -17.63 -2.46
CA LYS A 39 15.18 -18.64 -2.86
C LYS A 39 15.07 -19.91 -2.01
N ALA A 40 14.62 -19.78 -0.76
CA ALA A 40 14.48 -20.91 0.14
C ALA A 40 13.25 -21.77 -0.23
N PRO A 41 13.37 -23.10 -0.33
CA PRO A 41 12.23 -23.99 -0.56
C PRO A 41 11.14 -23.86 0.50
N GLY A 42 9.86 -23.93 0.10
CA GLY A 42 8.73 -23.91 1.03
C GLY A 42 8.39 -22.53 1.61
N THR A 43 9.03 -21.47 1.12
CA THR A 43 8.71 -20.09 1.50
C THR A 43 7.67 -19.48 0.52
N TRP A 44 7.53 -18.16 0.49
CA TRP A 44 6.54 -17.53 -0.38
C TRP A 44 6.90 -17.66 -1.88
N ASN A 45 5.88 -17.94 -2.69
CA ASN A 45 5.96 -18.01 -4.14
C ASN A 45 4.73 -17.30 -4.75
N ASP A 46 4.93 -16.09 -5.27
CA ASP A 46 3.85 -15.31 -5.86
C ASP A 46 3.40 -15.88 -7.20
N CYS A 47 4.32 -16.52 -7.94
CA CYS A 47 4.01 -17.08 -9.27
C CYS A 47 3.01 -18.22 -9.19
N GLU A 48 3.11 -19.06 -8.16
CA GLU A 48 2.13 -20.12 -7.89
C GLU A 48 0.89 -19.60 -7.17
N GLY A 49 1.02 -18.49 -6.43
CA GLY A 49 -0.02 -17.91 -5.58
C GLY A 49 -0.97 -16.94 -6.28
N LEU A 50 -0.99 -16.83 -7.60
CA LEU A 50 -1.78 -15.86 -8.37
C LEU A 50 -1.54 -14.42 -7.90
N ARG A 51 -0.28 -14.03 -7.69
CA ARG A 51 0.14 -12.74 -7.14
C ARG A 51 1.25 -12.12 -7.97
N GLN A 52 1.23 -10.80 -8.01
CA GLN A 52 2.31 -10.01 -8.62
C GLN A 52 2.58 -8.80 -7.75
N ARG A 53 3.84 -8.50 -7.45
CA ARG A 53 4.15 -7.37 -6.59
C ARG A 53 5.56 -6.82 -6.74
N HIS A 54 5.62 -5.52 -6.48
CA HIS A 54 6.84 -4.83 -6.07
C HIS A 54 6.50 -3.96 -4.86
N GLU A 55 6.94 -4.37 -3.68
CA GLU A 55 6.69 -3.68 -2.41
C GLU A 55 7.99 -3.53 -1.61
N LEU A 56 8.17 -2.38 -0.99
CA LEU A 56 9.16 -2.17 0.06
C LEU A 56 8.56 -2.42 1.44
N SER A 57 9.38 -2.89 2.36
CA SER A 57 8.98 -3.19 3.73
C SER A 57 9.84 -2.41 4.71
N GLY A 58 9.20 -1.76 5.68
CA GLY A 58 9.87 -1.13 6.81
C GLY A 58 10.19 -2.10 7.94
N ASP A 59 10.74 -1.55 9.03
CA ASP A 59 11.10 -2.28 10.22
C ASP A 59 9.87 -2.80 10.98
N ARG A 60 10.10 -3.83 11.78
CA ARG A 60 9.09 -4.41 12.67
C ARG A 60 8.94 -3.56 13.93
N PHE A 61 7.69 -3.46 14.42
CA PHE A 61 7.37 -2.69 15.62
C PHE A 61 6.22 -3.32 16.42
N LYS A 62 6.06 -2.84 17.66
CA LYS A 62 4.90 -3.04 18.53
C LYS A 62 4.53 -1.71 19.17
N GLY A 63 3.27 -1.58 19.58
CA GLY A 63 2.80 -0.36 20.24
C GLY A 63 2.48 0.78 19.28
N LYS A 64 2.61 2.02 19.78
CA LYS A 64 2.21 3.23 19.04
C LYS A 64 3.27 3.66 18.03
N ALA A 65 2.81 4.01 16.83
CA ALA A 65 3.63 4.60 15.79
C ALA A 65 2.78 5.52 14.89
N TRP A 66 3.45 6.44 14.22
CA TRP A 66 2.91 7.29 13.18
C TRP A 66 3.58 6.95 11.87
N TYR A 67 2.78 6.87 10.81
CA TYR A 67 3.24 6.66 9.44
C TYR A 67 2.63 7.73 8.54
N ALA A 68 3.37 8.15 7.55
CA ALA A 68 2.86 8.99 6.48
C ALA A 68 3.39 8.47 5.14
N TYR A 69 2.64 8.69 4.09
CA TYR A 69 3.06 8.57 2.71
C TYR A 69 2.16 9.42 1.82
N SER A 70 2.72 9.92 0.74
CA SER A 70 1.96 10.50 -0.35
C SER A 70 1.91 9.51 -1.49
N ILE A 71 0.75 9.36 -2.12
CA ILE A 71 0.51 8.45 -3.25
C ILE A 71 -0.04 9.21 -4.45
N TYR A 72 0.40 8.83 -5.65
CA TYR A 72 -0.04 9.42 -6.92
C TYR A 72 -0.23 8.32 -7.96
N LEU A 73 -1.39 8.32 -8.60
CA LEU A 73 -1.67 7.50 -9.78
C LEU A 73 -1.50 8.36 -11.03
N PRO A 74 -0.73 7.94 -12.05
CA PRO A 74 -0.58 8.66 -13.31
C PRO A 74 -1.92 8.96 -14.00
N GLU A 75 -1.97 9.97 -14.84
CA GLU A 75 -3.18 10.34 -15.60
C GLU A 75 -3.64 9.22 -16.54
N ASP A 76 -2.72 8.42 -17.04
CA ASP A 76 -2.96 7.24 -17.89
C ASP A 76 -3.14 5.94 -17.11
N PHE A 77 -3.28 6.01 -15.78
CA PHE A 77 -3.49 4.82 -14.95
C PHE A 77 -4.78 4.09 -15.32
N VAL A 78 -4.66 2.83 -15.71
CA VAL A 78 -5.81 1.95 -16.01
C VAL A 78 -6.08 1.06 -14.81
N ASN A 79 -7.24 1.22 -14.19
CA ASN A 79 -7.67 0.36 -13.09
C ASN A 79 -7.95 -1.06 -13.57
N ILE A 80 -7.31 -2.04 -12.95
CA ILE A 80 -7.43 -3.45 -13.32
C ILE A 80 -8.43 -4.23 -12.45
N PHE A 81 -9.37 -3.55 -11.79
CA PHE A 81 -10.47 -4.24 -11.11
C PHE A 81 -11.15 -5.27 -12.05
N PRO A 82 -11.49 -6.48 -11.61
CA PRO A 82 -11.62 -6.95 -10.22
C PRO A 82 -10.37 -7.65 -9.63
N VAL A 83 -9.19 -7.48 -10.20
CA VAL A 83 -7.94 -7.86 -9.53
C VAL A 83 -7.82 -7.09 -8.22
N LYS A 84 -7.49 -7.76 -7.13
CA LYS A 84 -7.31 -7.11 -5.84
C LYS A 84 -5.97 -6.36 -5.83
N GLN A 85 -6.01 -5.05 -5.66
CA GLN A 85 -4.88 -4.14 -5.77
C GLN A 85 -4.59 -3.49 -4.42
N ALA A 86 -3.61 -3.99 -3.69
CA ALA A 86 -3.14 -3.35 -2.47
C ALA A 86 -1.95 -2.42 -2.78
N MET A 87 -2.05 -1.16 -2.32
CA MET A 87 -1.04 -0.12 -2.51
C MET A 87 -0.17 0.05 -1.27
N ALA A 88 -0.72 -0.22 -0.09
CA ALA A 88 0.03 -0.25 1.17
C ALA A 88 -0.63 -1.25 2.13
N GLN A 89 0.10 -1.67 3.16
CA GLN A 89 -0.44 -2.57 4.18
C GLN A 89 0.37 -2.57 5.47
N PHE A 90 -0.31 -2.80 6.59
CA PHE A 90 0.30 -3.31 7.82
C PHE A 90 0.19 -4.82 7.84
N HIS A 91 1.31 -5.49 7.98
CA HIS A 91 1.38 -6.96 8.03
C HIS A 91 1.91 -7.40 9.40
N GLN A 92 1.57 -8.62 9.81
CA GLN A 92 2.12 -9.26 11.00
C GLN A 92 3.22 -10.26 10.62
N LYS A 93 4.25 -10.37 11.45
CA LYS A 93 5.27 -11.42 11.30
C LYS A 93 4.62 -12.80 11.35
N GLY A 94 4.81 -13.60 10.29
CA GLY A 94 4.32 -14.99 10.24
C GLY A 94 2.80 -15.15 10.25
N SER A 95 2.04 -14.10 9.90
CA SER A 95 0.58 -14.12 9.90
C SER A 95 0.03 -13.24 8.76
N TRP A 96 -1.27 -12.93 8.76
CA TRP A 96 -1.94 -12.12 7.72
C TRP A 96 -1.71 -10.61 7.87
N PRO A 97 -2.01 -9.81 6.83
CA PRO A 97 -2.08 -8.35 6.95
C PRO A 97 -3.20 -7.94 7.90
N THR A 98 -3.02 -6.86 8.65
CA THR A 98 -4.00 -6.38 9.63
C THR A 98 -4.79 -5.17 9.13
N LEU A 99 -4.20 -4.39 8.25
CA LEU A 99 -4.85 -3.29 7.54
C LEU A 99 -4.23 -3.19 6.16
N MET A 100 -5.03 -3.28 5.12
CA MET A 100 -4.60 -3.08 3.74
C MET A 100 -5.23 -1.81 3.19
N PHE A 101 -4.52 -1.14 2.29
CA PHE A 101 -5.03 -0.01 1.53
C PHE A 101 -5.25 -0.47 0.09
N GLN A 102 -6.51 -0.63 -0.31
CA GLN A 102 -6.87 -1.28 -1.56
C GLN A 102 -7.53 -0.32 -2.54
N LEU A 103 -7.14 -0.42 -3.80
CA LEU A 103 -7.79 0.24 -4.90
C LEU A 103 -8.84 -0.70 -5.52
N THR A 104 -10.07 -0.20 -5.68
CA THR A 104 -11.17 -0.83 -6.40
C THR A 104 -11.55 0.05 -7.60
N ASP A 105 -12.59 -0.31 -8.34
CA ASP A 105 -13.16 0.54 -9.39
C ASP A 105 -13.83 1.81 -8.85
N GLU A 106 -14.31 1.77 -7.60
CA GLU A 106 -14.99 2.90 -6.97
C GLU A 106 -14.06 3.83 -6.19
N GLY A 107 -12.93 3.33 -5.64
CA GLY A 107 -12.09 4.15 -4.79
C GLY A 107 -10.95 3.43 -4.10
N TYR A 108 -10.32 4.17 -3.20
CA TYR A 108 -9.26 3.72 -2.33
C TYR A 108 -9.82 3.44 -0.95
N TYR A 109 -9.57 2.26 -0.40
CA TYR A 109 -10.21 1.78 0.80
C TYR A 109 -9.21 1.38 1.87
N ALA A 110 -9.55 1.63 3.13
CA ALA A 110 -8.97 0.94 4.28
C ALA A 110 -9.71 -0.40 4.46
N ASP A 111 -9.01 -1.50 4.27
CA ASP A 111 -9.49 -2.87 4.42
C ASP A 111 -8.86 -3.47 5.68
N ARG A 112 -9.58 -3.40 6.79
CA ARG A 112 -9.15 -4.03 8.04
C ARG A 112 -9.34 -5.54 7.92
N GLN A 113 -8.28 -6.28 8.22
CA GLN A 113 -8.27 -7.72 8.17
C GLN A 113 -8.25 -8.31 9.59
N TRP A 114 -9.15 -9.24 9.86
CA TRP A 114 -9.10 -10.06 11.06
C TRP A 114 -9.21 -11.54 10.67
N GLN A 115 -8.29 -12.36 11.17
CA GLN A 115 -8.19 -13.78 10.82
C GLN A 115 -8.14 -14.04 9.29
N ASN A 116 -7.43 -13.19 8.56
CA ASN A 116 -7.29 -13.23 7.10
C ASN A 116 -8.61 -13.01 6.32
N GLN A 117 -9.57 -12.35 6.94
CA GLN A 117 -10.83 -11.95 6.31
C GLN A 117 -11.03 -10.45 6.48
N THR A 118 -11.69 -9.82 5.53
CA THR A 118 -12.12 -8.44 5.65
C THR A 118 -13.16 -8.33 6.76
N ASP A 119 -12.85 -7.50 7.76
CA ASP A 119 -13.73 -7.21 8.90
C ASP A 119 -14.40 -5.84 8.75
N GLU A 120 -13.63 -4.84 8.27
CA GLU A 120 -14.16 -3.54 7.90
C GLU A 120 -13.57 -3.08 6.57
N PHE A 121 -14.41 -2.48 5.74
CA PHE A 121 -14.02 -1.94 4.44
C PHE A 121 -14.56 -0.51 4.29
N ARG A 122 -13.68 0.50 4.41
CA ARG A 122 -14.04 1.91 4.48
C ARG A 122 -13.41 2.71 3.35
N LYS A 123 -14.23 3.38 2.57
CA LYS A 123 -13.77 4.26 1.49
C LYS A 123 -13.01 5.46 2.07
N LEU A 124 -11.83 5.71 1.55
CA LEU A 124 -10.97 6.83 1.89
C LEU A 124 -11.04 7.94 0.84
N LEU A 125 -11.02 7.56 -0.46
CA LEU A 125 -11.03 8.46 -1.63
C LEU A 125 -11.79 7.82 -2.78
N GLU A 126 -12.34 8.65 -3.66
CA GLU A 126 -12.79 8.22 -4.98
C GLU A 126 -11.58 8.01 -5.92
N VAL A 127 -11.69 7.10 -6.90
CA VAL A 127 -10.60 6.87 -7.90
C VAL A 127 -10.24 8.15 -8.64
N LYS A 128 -11.25 8.95 -9.05
CA LYS A 128 -11.06 10.22 -9.76
C LYS A 128 -10.23 11.25 -8.99
N ASP A 129 -10.20 11.14 -7.65
CA ASP A 129 -9.44 12.04 -6.79
C ASP A 129 -7.99 11.57 -6.59
N MET A 130 -7.65 10.37 -7.06
CA MET A 130 -6.29 9.83 -7.02
C MET A 130 -5.53 10.02 -8.34
N ILE A 131 -6.24 9.96 -9.48
CA ILE A 131 -5.61 10.05 -10.81
C ILE A 131 -5.13 11.48 -11.06
N GLY A 132 -3.85 11.63 -11.43
CA GLY A 132 -3.21 12.91 -11.70
C GLY A 132 -3.00 13.80 -10.47
N LYS A 133 -3.21 13.28 -9.25
CA LYS A 133 -3.15 14.05 -8.01
C LYS A 133 -2.38 13.32 -6.92
N TRP A 134 -1.59 14.09 -6.18
CA TRP A 134 -1.00 13.62 -4.92
C TRP A 134 -2.05 13.60 -3.81
N ASN A 135 -2.07 12.51 -3.05
CA ASN A 135 -2.89 12.36 -1.86
C ASN A 135 -2.01 11.97 -0.68
N ASP A 136 -2.11 12.72 0.40
CA ASP A 136 -1.34 12.53 1.61
C ASP A 136 -2.11 11.62 2.57
N ILE A 137 -1.53 10.49 2.92
CA ILE A 137 -2.08 9.52 3.86
C ILE A 137 -1.29 9.59 5.15
N LEU A 138 -1.98 9.84 6.25
CA LEU A 138 -1.40 9.84 7.58
C LEU A 138 -2.06 8.77 8.44
N ILE A 139 -1.27 8.00 9.16
CA ILE A 139 -1.76 6.88 9.96
C ILE A 139 -1.19 6.94 11.36
N ASN A 140 -2.06 6.86 12.37
CA ASN A 140 -1.68 6.57 13.74
C ASN A 140 -2.16 5.16 14.11
N ILE A 141 -1.25 4.34 14.59
CA ILE A 141 -1.53 2.95 14.96
C ILE A 141 -1.04 2.67 16.37
N ASN A 142 -1.79 1.88 17.13
CA ASN A 142 -1.30 1.16 18.29
C ASN A 142 -1.35 -0.35 18.01
N SER A 143 -0.21 -0.92 17.63
CA SER A 143 -0.07 -2.34 17.27
C SER A 143 -0.03 -3.21 18.53
N THR A 144 -1.15 -3.84 18.87
CA THR A 144 -1.31 -4.68 20.06
C THR A 144 -2.44 -5.68 19.90
N SER A 145 -2.38 -6.79 20.65
CA SER A 145 -3.48 -7.78 20.77
C SER A 145 -4.49 -7.41 21.84
N LYS A 146 -4.37 -6.25 22.47
CA LYS A 146 -5.24 -5.79 23.55
C LYS A 146 -6.27 -4.80 23.03
N ASP A 147 -7.36 -4.59 23.75
CA ASP A 147 -8.47 -3.70 23.40
C ASP A 147 -8.07 -2.22 23.27
N LYS A 148 -6.90 -1.84 23.81
CA LYS A 148 -6.30 -0.51 23.61
C LYS A 148 -5.64 -0.30 22.25
N GLY A 149 -5.69 -1.26 21.33
CA GLY A 149 -5.26 -1.13 19.96
C GLY A 149 -6.15 -0.15 19.19
N PHE A 150 -5.61 0.45 18.15
CA PHE A 150 -6.39 1.32 17.27
C PHE A 150 -5.69 1.54 15.92
N TYR A 151 -6.49 1.95 14.95
CA TYR A 151 -6.08 2.64 13.72
C TYR A 151 -6.80 3.97 13.62
N LYS A 152 -6.08 5.01 13.20
CA LYS A 152 -6.66 6.28 12.74
C LYS A 152 -5.99 6.65 11.43
N VAL A 153 -6.78 6.89 10.39
CA VAL A 153 -6.31 7.22 9.04
C VAL A 153 -6.89 8.54 8.59
N TRP A 154 -6.02 9.48 8.28
CA TRP A 154 -6.38 10.75 7.65
C TRP A 154 -5.95 10.71 6.19
N VAL A 155 -6.74 11.36 5.35
CA VAL A 155 -6.44 11.61 3.95
C VAL A 155 -6.53 13.11 3.74
N ASN A 156 -5.47 13.72 3.24
CA ASN A 156 -5.40 15.17 3.00
C ASN A 156 -5.85 15.98 4.24
N ASN A 157 -5.36 15.57 5.43
CA ASN A 157 -5.68 16.10 6.76
C ASN A 157 -7.10 15.83 7.29
N GLU A 158 -7.98 15.18 6.55
CA GLU A 158 -9.34 14.80 7.00
C GLU A 158 -9.32 13.37 7.58
N LEU A 159 -9.87 13.16 8.80
CA LEU A 159 -10.02 11.82 9.39
C LEU A 159 -11.06 11.02 8.60
N LYS A 160 -10.65 9.95 7.94
CA LYS A 160 -11.51 9.10 7.09
C LYS A 160 -11.82 7.73 7.69
N TYR A 161 -10.94 7.23 8.56
CA TYR A 161 -11.14 5.93 9.18
C TYR A 161 -10.59 5.92 10.61
N GLU A 162 -11.37 5.36 11.52
CA GLU A 162 -11.00 5.11 12.91
C GLU A 162 -11.51 3.74 13.34
N PHE A 163 -10.66 2.97 14.00
CA PHE A 163 -10.96 1.69 14.61
C PHE A 163 -10.35 1.63 16.01
N SER A 164 -11.06 1.04 16.96
CA SER A 164 -10.57 0.73 18.32
C SER A 164 -10.79 -0.75 18.64
N GLY A 165 -9.76 -1.40 19.16
CA GLY A 165 -9.74 -2.81 19.47
C GLY A 165 -8.41 -3.48 19.10
N PRO A 166 -8.28 -4.79 19.24
CA PRO A 166 -7.06 -5.51 18.88
C PRO A 166 -6.68 -5.30 17.41
N THR A 167 -5.42 -4.95 17.17
CA THR A 167 -4.87 -4.69 15.82
C THR A 167 -3.94 -5.79 15.34
N THR A 168 -3.53 -6.71 16.21
CA THR A 168 -2.69 -7.87 15.87
C THR A 168 -3.06 -9.06 16.76
N LYS A 169 -2.56 -10.26 16.43
CA LYS A 169 -2.56 -11.42 17.34
C LYS A 169 -1.47 -11.37 18.43
N GLY A 170 -0.73 -10.28 18.56
CA GLY A 170 0.41 -10.15 19.46
C GLY A 170 1.77 -10.25 18.76
N ASN A 171 1.79 -10.49 17.45
CA ASN A 171 2.99 -10.51 16.64
C ASN A 171 3.48 -9.08 16.37
N GLU A 172 4.75 -8.96 15.98
CA GLU A 172 5.28 -7.69 15.49
C GLU A 172 4.61 -7.31 14.18
N SER A 173 4.24 -6.04 14.04
CA SER A 173 3.74 -5.46 12.80
C SER A 173 4.87 -4.82 12.00
N TYR A 174 4.67 -4.69 10.69
CA TYR A 174 5.53 -3.91 9.80
C TYR A 174 4.70 -3.31 8.68
N PHE A 175 5.11 -2.13 8.22
CA PHE A 175 4.47 -1.42 7.14
C PHE A 175 5.10 -1.82 5.81
N LYS A 176 4.28 -1.98 4.78
CA LYS A 176 4.70 -2.20 3.40
C LYS A 176 3.96 -1.24 2.48
N PHE A 177 4.61 -0.83 1.41
CA PHE A 177 4.02 0.02 0.38
C PHE A 177 4.61 -0.30 -1.00
N GLY A 178 3.89 0.03 -2.04
CA GLY A 178 4.20 -0.31 -3.42
C GLY A 178 2.97 -0.82 -4.15
N ILE A 179 3.12 -1.81 -5.01
CA ILE A 179 2.03 -2.44 -5.75
C ILE A 179 1.99 -3.92 -5.41
N TYR A 180 0.84 -4.40 -4.94
CA TYR A 180 0.60 -5.81 -4.66
C TYR A 180 -0.74 -6.26 -5.22
N HIS A 181 -0.69 -7.05 -6.28
CA HIS A 181 -1.84 -7.65 -6.91
C HIS A 181 -2.05 -9.08 -6.39
N THR A 182 -3.31 -9.41 -6.06
CA THR A 182 -3.72 -10.77 -5.74
C THR A 182 -4.96 -11.14 -6.54
N TRP A 183 -5.20 -12.44 -6.71
CA TRP A 183 -6.31 -12.94 -7.51
C TRP A 183 -6.24 -12.43 -8.95
N ILE A 184 -5.03 -12.48 -9.57
CA ILE A 184 -4.80 -12.01 -10.94
C ILE A 184 -5.65 -12.77 -11.97
N ASN A 185 -6.10 -13.98 -11.64
CA ASN A 185 -7.03 -14.77 -12.44
C ASN A 185 -8.45 -14.18 -12.55
N ARG A 186 -8.77 -13.13 -11.78
CA ARG A 186 -10.02 -12.36 -11.96
C ARG A 186 -9.98 -11.45 -13.19
N TRP A 187 -8.80 -11.18 -13.72
CA TRP A 187 -8.66 -10.51 -15.00
C TRP A 187 -8.94 -11.52 -16.12
N ASP A 188 -9.95 -11.26 -16.94
CA ASP A 188 -10.27 -12.12 -18.08
C ASP A 188 -9.30 -11.84 -19.24
N GLU A 189 -8.17 -12.51 -19.20
CA GLU A 189 -7.11 -12.35 -20.19
C GLU A 189 -7.54 -12.76 -21.60
N ASN A 190 -8.42 -13.75 -21.72
CA ASN A 190 -8.92 -14.20 -23.00
C ASN A 190 -9.77 -13.14 -23.72
N LYS A 191 -10.46 -12.27 -22.96
CA LYS A 191 -11.27 -11.19 -23.51
C LYS A 191 -10.53 -9.86 -23.60
N ARG A 192 -9.57 -9.62 -22.70
CA ARG A 192 -8.93 -8.31 -22.50
C ARG A 192 -7.46 -8.28 -22.85
N GLY A 193 -6.84 -9.46 -23.12
CA GLY A 193 -5.39 -9.59 -23.18
C GLY A 193 -4.73 -9.40 -21.81
N PRO A 194 -3.40 -9.30 -21.74
CA PRO A 194 -2.69 -9.04 -20.51
C PRO A 194 -3.12 -7.68 -19.90
N PHE A 195 -3.22 -7.58 -18.58
CA PHE A 195 -3.53 -6.28 -17.99
C PHE A 195 -2.39 -5.28 -18.24
N PRO A 196 -2.72 -3.98 -18.38
CA PRO A 196 -1.73 -2.96 -18.66
C PRO A 196 -0.74 -2.78 -17.51
N THR A 197 0.48 -2.35 -17.84
CA THR A 197 1.51 -2.00 -16.86
C THR A 197 0.93 -1.04 -15.81
N GLN A 198 1.12 -1.39 -14.55
CA GLN A 198 0.67 -0.57 -13.42
C GLN A 198 1.84 0.25 -12.90
N VAL A 199 1.64 1.55 -12.80
CA VAL A 199 2.62 2.49 -12.24
C VAL A 199 1.98 3.28 -11.11
N VAL A 200 2.70 3.36 -9.98
CA VAL A 200 2.28 4.17 -8.83
C VAL A 200 3.49 4.92 -8.29
N TYR A 201 3.30 6.17 -7.92
CA TYR A 201 4.35 6.96 -7.29
C TYR A 201 4.08 7.13 -5.81
N TYR A 202 5.16 7.12 -5.04
CA TYR A 202 5.16 7.41 -3.61
C TYR A 202 6.18 8.48 -3.31
N ASP A 203 5.83 9.30 -2.34
CA ASP A 203 6.73 10.31 -1.79
C ASP A 203 6.45 10.48 -0.30
N GLU A 204 7.32 11.17 0.42
CA GLU A 204 7.17 11.48 1.85
C GLU A 204 6.83 10.26 2.73
N VAL A 205 7.37 9.09 2.37
CA VAL A 205 7.18 7.86 3.15
C VAL A 205 7.98 7.96 4.45
N ARG A 206 7.28 8.08 5.57
CA ARG A 206 7.87 8.39 6.87
C ARG A 206 7.30 7.51 7.99
N VAL A 207 8.12 7.27 9.00
CA VAL A 207 7.72 6.67 10.27
C VAL A 207 8.26 7.50 11.43
N GLY A 208 7.47 7.65 12.48
CA GLY A 208 7.85 8.45 13.64
C GLY A 208 7.05 8.14 14.90
N LYS A 209 7.41 8.80 15.99
CA LYS A 209 6.75 8.67 17.29
C LYS A 209 5.64 9.72 17.51
N SER A 210 5.57 10.75 16.69
CA SER A 210 4.54 11.79 16.75
C SER A 210 4.05 12.17 15.36
N ARG A 211 2.91 12.87 15.31
CA ARG A 211 2.35 13.42 14.08
C ARG A 211 3.34 14.36 13.40
N GLU A 212 3.90 15.28 14.15
CA GLU A 212 4.83 16.31 13.67
C GLU A 212 6.08 15.69 13.01
N ALA A 213 6.59 14.57 13.59
CA ALA A 213 7.76 13.88 13.06
C ALA A 213 7.54 13.34 11.63
N VAL A 214 6.29 13.03 11.25
CA VAL A 214 5.98 12.46 9.94
C VAL A 214 5.31 13.45 8.98
N THR A 215 4.78 14.58 9.48
CA THR A 215 4.09 15.58 8.65
C THR A 215 4.90 16.84 8.35
N LYS A 216 6.14 16.94 8.85
CA LYS A 216 6.99 18.13 8.74
C LYS A 216 7.09 18.74 7.32
N TYR A 217 6.83 17.95 6.28
CA TYR A 217 6.94 18.35 4.87
C TYR A 217 5.63 18.20 4.10
N LEU A 218 4.55 17.74 4.76
CA LEU A 218 3.21 17.67 4.20
C LEU A 218 2.48 18.98 4.54
N GLY A 219 2.37 19.91 3.63
CA GLY A 219 1.57 21.11 3.85
C GLY A 219 2.25 22.45 3.61
N ASN A 220 3.36 22.45 2.89
CA ASN A 220 3.93 23.66 2.30
C ASN A 220 3.67 23.72 0.81
#